data_547d7255b5a4d3df199f1a764738caa7
#
_entry.id   547d7255b5a4d3df199f1a764738caa7
#
_cell.length_a   1.000
_cell.length_b   1.000
_cell.length_c   1.000
_cell.angle_alpha   90.00
_cell.angle_beta   90.00
_cell.angle_gamma   90.00
#
_symmetry.space_group_name_H-M   'P 1'
#
loop_
_entity.id
_entity.type
_entity.pdbx_description
1 polymer ?
#
loop_
_entity_poly.entity_id
_entity_poly.type
_entity_poly.pdbx_seq_one_letter_code
_entity_poly.pdbx_strand_id
1 'polypeptide(L)'
;DDIVTAVKSGAIRKFVVMAGCDGRMKSRNYYTDFAKALPKDTVILTAGCAKYKYNKLNLGDIGGIPRVLDAGQCNDSYSLAVIALKLKEVFGLEDINELPIIYNISWYEQKAVIVLLALLYLGVKNIHLGPTLPAFLSPNVTKVLVDNFGIARIESVEEDLKLFGLSE
;
A
#
# COMPACT_ATOMS: atom_id res chain seq x y z
N ASP A 1 0.72 -20.01 5.70
CA ASP A 1 0.76 -20.28 7.15
C ASP A 1 1.86 -19.47 7.85
N ASP A 2 3.06 -19.37 7.28
CA ASP A 2 4.21 -18.69 7.89
C ASP A 2 3.96 -17.18 8.13
N ILE A 3 3.31 -16.49 7.20
CA ILE A 3 2.93 -15.08 7.34
C ILE A 3 1.95 -14.89 8.51
N VAL A 4 0.94 -15.76 8.63
CA VAL A 4 -0.03 -15.70 9.72
C VAL A 4 0.66 -15.92 11.08
N THR A 5 1.58 -16.86 11.14
CA THR A 5 2.38 -17.12 12.34
C THR A 5 3.24 -15.92 12.69
N ALA A 6 3.92 -15.32 11.71
CA ALA A 6 4.76 -14.13 11.90
C ALA A 6 3.95 -12.91 12.38
N VAL A 7 2.73 -12.71 11.90
CA VAL A 7 1.85 -11.64 12.38
C VAL A 7 1.38 -11.92 13.83
N LYS A 8 0.96 -13.15 14.11
CA LYS A 8 0.51 -13.54 15.48
C LYS A 8 1.62 -13.46 16.52
N SER A 9 2.85 -13.73 16.14
CA SER A 9 4.03 -13.60 17.02
C SER A 9 4.52 -12.16 17.19
N GLY A 10 3.99 -11.21 16.42
CA GLY A 10 4.44 -9.81 16.39
C GLY A 10 5.73 -9.58 15.60
N ALA A 11 6.26 -10.58 14.90
CA ALA A 11 7.43 -10.42 14.03
C ALA A 11 7.14 -9.53 12.83
N ILE A 12 5.90 -9.59 12.29
CA ILE A 12 5.39 -8.66 11.30
C ILE A 12 4.32 -7.81 11.97
N ARG A 13 4.60 -6.51 12.11
CA ARG A 13 3.67 -5.57 12.74
C ARG A 13 2.68 -4.98 11.76
N LYS A 14 3.12 -4.65 10.55
CA LYS A 14 2.28 -4.04 9.52
C LYS A 14 2.67 -4.50 8.11
N PHE A 15 1.69 -4.50 7.23
CA PHE A 15 1.86 -4.62 5.79
C PHE A 15 1.67 -3.26 5.14
N VAL A 16 2.48 -2.96 4.14
CA VAL A 16 2.37 -1.73 3.36
C VAL A 16 2.14 -2.13 1.91
N VAL A 17 0.96 -1.87 1.40
CA VAL A 17 0.66 -2.05 -0.03
C VAL A 17 1.22 -0.87 -0.78
N MET A 18 2.30 -1.09 -1.51
CA MET A 18 2.93 -0.12 -2.41
C MET A 18 2.80 -0.66 -3.83
N ALA A 19 1.77 -0.24 -4.53
CA ALA A 19 1.44 -0.78 -5.84
C ALA A 19 1.11 0.35 -6.83
N GLY A 20 0.96 0.00 -8.09
CA GLY A 20 0.51 0.89 -9.14
C GLY A 20 1.56 1.17 -10.20
N CYS A 21 1.58 2.40 -10.70
CA CYS A 21 2.38 2.81 -11.84
C CYS A 21 3.77 3.31 -11.43
N ASP A 22 4.73 3.17 -12.34
CA ASP A 22 6.02 3.84 -12.24
C ASP A 22 6.05 5.10 -13.12
N GLY A 23 6.63 6.18 -12.60
CA GLY A 23 6.97 7.36 -13.35
C GLY A 23 8.46 7.62 -13.31
N ARG A 24 9.03 8.00 -14.45
CA ARG A 24 10.46 8.30 -14.58
C ARG A 24 10.90 9.61 -13.88
N MET A 25 9.97 10.39 -13.38
CA MET A 25 10.24 11.69 -12.74
C MET A 25 11.00 11.52 -11.42
N LYS A 26 11.94 12.41 -11.14
CA LYS A 26 12.66 12.46 -9.85
C LYS A 26 11.72 12.63 -8.65
N SER A 27 10.60 13.35 -8.83
CA SER A 27 9.56 13.49 -7.79
C SER A 27 8.97 12.15 -7.32
N ARG A 28 9.25 11.05 -8.02
CA ARG A 28 8.83 9.71 -7.64
C ARG A 28 9.86 8.94 -6.80
N ASN A 29 10.97 9.56 -6.43
CA ASN A 29 11.89 8.99 -5.45
C ASN A 29 11.24 8.80 -4.08
N TYR A 30 10.14 9.49 -3.81
CA TYR A 30 9.32 9.29 -2.61
C TYR A 30 9.09 7.81 -2.29
N TYR A 31 8.69 7.00 -3.28
CA TYR A 31 8.41 5.57 -3.04
C TYR A 31 9.66 4.77 -2.69
N THR A 32 10.80 5.11 -3.29
CA THR A 32 12.10 4.52 -2.93
C THR A 32 12.50 4.90 -1.51
N ASP A 33 12.39 6.17 -1.17
CA ASP A 33 12.77 6.70 0.13
C ASP A 33 11.82 6.23 1.23
N PHE A 34 10.53 6.16 0.93
CA PHE A 34 9.52 5.60 1.83
C PHE A 34 9.81 4.12 2.14
N ALA A 35 10.12 3.31 1.11
CA ALA A 35 10.48 1.90 1.30
C ALA A 35 11.72 1.71 2.19
N LYS A 36 12.73 2.57 2.02
CA LYS A 36 13.95 2.54 2.85
C LYS A 36 13.70 2.95 4.29
N ALA A 37 12.78 3.88 4.50
CA ALA A 37 12.46 4.42 5.82
C ALA A 37 11.47 3.56 6.63
N LEU A 38 10.88 2.53 6.01
CA LEU A 38 9.96 1.62 6.71
C LEU A 38 10.67 0.85 7.83
N PRO A 39 10.02 0.69 9.00
CA PRO A 39 10.53 -0.14 10.08
C PRO A 39 10.83 -1.57 9.64
N LYS A 40 11.75 -2.23 10.32
CA LYS A 40 12.21 -3.58 9.96
C LYS A 40 11.16 -4.68 10.14
N ASP A 41 10.11 -4.40 10.91
CA ASP A 41 8.98 -5.29 11.18
C ASP A 41 7.79 -5.08 10.22
N THR A 42 8.02 -4.38 9.11
CA THR A 42 7.02 -4.17 8.06
C THR A 42 7.36 -4.94 6.78
N VAL A 43 6.31 -5.44 6.12
CA VAL A 43 6.39 -6.15 4.84
C VAL A 43 5.72 -5.31 3.77
N ILE A 44 6.38 -5.15 2.63
CA ILE A 44 5.84 -4.47 1.46
C ILE A 44 5.13 -5.50 0.57
N LEU A 45 3.86 -5.27 0.30
CA LEU A 45 3.08 -5.98 -0.72
C LEU A 45 3.02 -5.11 -1.96
N THR A 46 3.52 -5.60 -3.08
CA THR A 46 3.62 -4.81 -4.30
C THR A 46 3.07 -5.51 -5.52
N ALA A 47 2.59 -4.71 -6.46
CA ALA A 47 2.24 -5.14 -7.82
C ALA A 47 2.36 -3.96 -8.79
N GLY A 48 2.61 -4.28 -10.06
CA GLY A 48 2.73 -3.28 -11.11
C GLY A 48 4.11 -2.65 -11.21
N CYS A 49 4.23 -1.59 -12.00
CA CYS A 49 5.52 -0.99 -12.32
C CYS A 49 6.16 -0.22 -11.15
N ALA A 50 5.39 0.19 -10.14
CA ALA A 50 5.93 0.88 -8.97
C ALA A 50 7.01 0.06 -8.24
N LYS A 51 6.92 -1.27 -8.29
CA LYS A 51 7.90 -2.18 -7.68
C LYS A 51 9.34 -1.94 -8.11
N TYR A 52 9.57 -1.47 -9.33
CA TYR A 52 10.91 -1.20 -9.85
C TYR A 52 11.64 -0.06 -9.12
N LYS A 53 10.94 0.70 -8.29
CA LYS A 53 11.53 1.72 -7.42
C LYS A 53 12.22 1.13 -6.18
N TYR A 54 11.82 -0.05 -5.75
CA TYR A 54 12.28 -0.62 -4.48
C TYR A 54 12.55 -2.14 -4.49
N ASN A 55 12.21 -2.88 -5.54
CA ASN A 55 12.41 -4.33 -5.57
C ASN A 55 13.88 -4.77 -5.58
N LYS A 56 14.80 -3.86 -5.95
CA LYS A 56 16.24 -4.08 -5.91
C LYS A 56 16.91 -3.60 -4.62
N LEU A 57 16.15 -2.98 -3.71
CA LEU A 57 16.67 -2.60 -2.42
C LEU A 57 16.87 -3.84 -1.56
N ASN A 58 18.01 -3.92 -0.89
CA ASN A 58 18.27 -4.98 0.07
C ASN A 58 17.59 -4.63 1.40
N LEU A 59 16.31 -4.94 1.52
CA LEU A 59 15.53 -4.71 2.74
C LEU A 59 15.56 -5.89 3.72
N GLY A 60 16.14 -7.02 3.30
CA GLY A 60 16.25 -8.22 4.12
C GLY A 60 14.97 -9.04 4.21
N ASP A 61 14.87 -9.83 5.26
CA ASP A 61 13.73 -10.70 5.54
C ASP A 61 13.33 -10.64 7.03
N ILE A 62 12.19 -11.22 7.34
CA ILE A 62 11.68 -11.40 8.70
C ILE A 62 11.44 -12.90 8.88
N GLY A 63 12.38 -13.58 9.57
CA GLY A 63 12.26 -15.02 9.82
C GLY A 63 12.20 -15.88 8.55
N GLY A 64 12.90 -15.46 7.48
CA GLY A 64 12.89 -16.12 6.17
C GLY A 64 11.79 -15.63 5.22
N ILE A 65 10.92 -14.72 5.66
CA ILE A 65 9.90 -14.09 4.83
C ILE A 65 10.51 -12.82 4.21
N PRO A 66 10.66 -12.71 2.89
CA PRO A 66 11.16 -11.50 2.25
C PRO A 66 10.31 -10.28 2.62
N ARG A 67 10.94 -9.16 2.91
CA ARG A 67 10.23 -7.92 3.24
C ARG A 67 9.54 -7.27 2.04
N VAL A 68 9.85 -7.69 0.82
CA VAL A 68 9.13 -7.28 -0.40
C VAL A 68 8.52 -8.51 -1.04
N LEU A 69 7.19 -8.57 -1.05
CA LEU A 69 6.40 -9.62 -1.67
C LEU A 69 5.74 -9.07 -2.93
N ASP A 70 6.21 -9.54 -4.07
CA ASP A 70 5.79 -9.08 -5.39
C ASP A 70 4.68 -10.00 -5.95
N ALA A 71 3.48 -9.46 -6.10
CA ALA A 71 2.36 -10.18 -6.70
C ALA A 71 2.38 -10.20 -8.23
N GLY A 72 3.25 -9.42 -8.87
CA GLY A 72 3.39 -9.41 -10.33
C GLY A 72 3.09 -8.06 -10.98
N GLN A 73 2.36 -8.07 -12.08
CA GLN A 73 2.02 -6.88 -12.86
C GLN A 73 0.72 -6.20 -12.38
N CYS A 74 0.30 -5.14 -13.08
CA CYS A 74 -0.91 -4.40 -12.71
C CYS A 74 -2.17 -5.30 -12.67
N ASN A 75 -2.25 -6.30 -13.52
CA ASN A 75 -3.35 -7.26 -13.53
C ASN A 75 -3.39 -8.11 -12.25
N ASP A 76 -2.24 -8.32 -11.64
CA ASP A 76 -2.06 -9.14 -10.45
C ASP A 76 -2.35 -8.36 -9.16
N SER A 77 -2.68 -7.07 -9.26
CA SER A 77 -3.16 -6.26 -8.12
C SER A 77 -4.39 -6.86 -7.46
N TYR A 78 -5.20 -7.62 -8.20
CA TYR A 78 -6.29 -8.41 -7.65
C TYR A 78 -5.80 -9.42 -6.60
N SER A 79 -4.63 -10.04 -6.80
CA SER A 79 -4.03 -10.95 -5.83
C SER A 79 -3.77 -10.29 -4.48
N LEU A 80 -3.38 -9.00 -4.47
CA LEU A 80 -3.20 -8.24 -3.22
C LEU A 80 -4.53 -8.08 -2.47
N ALA A 81 -5.61 -7.80 -3.19
CA ALA A 81 -6.96 -7.72 -2.61
C ALA A 81 -7.40 -9.07 -2.02
N VAL A 82 -7.14 -10.16 -2.75
CA VAL A 82 -7.45 -11.53 -2.27
C VAL A 82 -6.64 -11.87 -1.01
N ILE A 83 -5.36 -11.50 -0.96
CA ILE A 83 -4.52 -11.68 0.22
C ILE A 83 -5.12 -10.92 1.42
N ALA A 84 -5.50 -9.66 1.23
CA ALA A 84 -6.12 -8.86 2.28
C ALA A 84 -7.43 -9.47 2.80
N LEU A 85 -8.30 -9.91 1.90
CA LEU A 85 -9.55 -10.59 2.25
C LEU A 85 -9.29 -11.90 3.00
N LYS A 86 -8.30 -12.68 2.57
CA LYS A 86 -7.93 -13.93 3.24
C LYS A 86 -7.35 -13.69 4.64
N LEU A 87 -6.52 -12.67 4.80
CA LEU A 87 -6.03 -12.27 6.13
C LEU A 87 -7.18 -11.83 7.03
N LYS A 88 -8.12 -11.04 6.52
CA LYS A 88 -9.34 -10.67 7.24
C LYS A 88 -10.09 -11.90 7.77
N GLU A 89 -10.31 -12.89 6.92
CA GLU A 89 -10.97 -14.15 7.27
C GLU A 89 -10.20 -14.92 8.36
N VAL A 90 -8.89 -15.09 8.17
CA VAL A 90 -8.02 -15.84 9.09
C VAL A 90 -7.93 -15.19 10.47
N PHE A 91 -7.95 -13.86 10.53
CA PHE A 91 -7.94 -13.10 11.79
C PHE A 91 -9.34 -12.91 12.40
N GLY A 92 -10.39 -13.35 11.70
CA GLY A 92 -11.78 -13.25 12.18
C GLY A 92 -12.26 -11.79 12.30
N LEU A 93 -11.78 -10.90 11.46
CA LEU A 93 -12.15 -9.49 11.46
C LEU A 93 -13.41 -9.26 10.63
N GLU A 94 -14.28 -8.37 11.08
CA GLU A 94 -15.49 -7.99 10.35
C GLU A 94 -15.20 -6.95 9.27
N ASP A 95 -14.31 -5.99 9.56
CA ASP A 95 -13.91 -4.93 8.63
C ASP A 95 -12.47 -5.14 8.12
N ILE A 96 -12.28 -5.00 6.82
CA ILE A 96 -10.95 -5.08 6.19
C ILE A 96 -10.01 -3.98 6.69
N ASN A 97 -10.55 -2.86 7.15
CA ASN A 97 -9.78 -1.74 7.68
C ASN A 97 -9.19 -1.99 9.09
N GLU A 98 -9.61 -3.05 9.76
CA GLU A 98 -9.02 -3.50 11.02
C GLU A 98 -7.68 -4.25 10.83
N LEU A 99 -7.38 -4.68 9.60
CA LEU A 99 -6.10 -5.29 9.28
C LEU A 99 -4.95 -4.29 9.43
N PRO A 100 -3.77 -4.74 9.87
CA PRO A 100 -2.58 -3.90 9.95
C PRO A 100 -1.97 -3.65 8.56
N ILE A 101 -2.77 -3.14 7.64
CA ILE A 101 -2.41 -2.86 6.25
C ILE A 101 -2.52 -1.37 5.98
N ILE A 102 -1.50 -0.82 5.34
CA ILE A 102 -1.42 0.55 4.88
C ILE A 102 -1.40 0.55 3.36
N TYR A 103 -2.16 1.44 2.76
CA TYR A 103 -2.27 1.56 1.31
C TYR A 103 -1.60 2.85 0.83
N ASN A 104 -0.51 2.70 0.09
CA ASN A 104 0.22 3.80 -0.53
C ASN A 104 0.34 3.50 -2.03
N ILE A 105 -0.61 4.02 -2.80
CA ILE A 105 -0.80 3.67 -4.22
C ILE A 105 -0.18 4.75 -5.10
N SER A 106 0.74 4.33 -5.96
CA SER A 106 1.28 5.16 -7.03
C SER A 106 0.40 5.08 -8.26
N TRP A 107 -0.05 6.22 -8.76
CA TRP A 107 -0.82 6.24 -9.99
C TRP A 107 -0.18 7.14 -11.06
N TYR A 108 -0.32 6.74 -12.32
CA TYR A 108 0.09 7.52 -13.48
C TYR A 108 -0.84 7.25 -14.67
N GLU A 109 -1.35 6.05 -14.77
CA GLU A 109 -2.22 5.59 -15.85
C GLU A 109 -3.60 5.17 -15.32
N GLN A 110 -4.57 5.06 -16.23
CA GLN A 110 -5.95 4.69 -15.92
C GLN A 110 -6.08 3.35 -15.18
N LYS A 111 -5.17 2.42 -15.39
CA LYS A 111 -5.18 1.11 -14.71
C LYS A 111 -5.08 1.24 -13.18
N ALA A 112 -4.30 2.19 -12.70
CA ALA A 112 -4.21 2.43 -11.25
C ALA A 112 -5.52 3.00 -10.68
N VAL A 113 -6.26 3.76 -11.48
CA VAL A 113 -7.59 4.25 -11.09
C VAL A 113 -8.59 3.10 -10.96
N ILE A 114 -8.53 2.11 -11.85
CA ILE A 114 -9.38 0.91 -11.77
C ILE A 114 -9.08 0.14 -10.48
N VAL A 115 -7.81 -0.02 -10.14
CA VAL A 115 -7.38 -0.66 -8.88
C VAL A 115 -7.91 0.12 -7.68
N LEU A 116 -7.81 1.44 -7.69
CA LEU A 116 -8.36 2.29 -6.63
C LEU A 116 -9.88 2.07 -6.47
N LEU A 117 -10.64 2.12 -7.56
CA LEU A 117 -12.08 1.89 -7.52
C LEU A 117 -12.44 0.51 -6.99
N ALA A 118 -11.69 -0.52 -7.37
CA ALA A 118 -11.87 -1.87 -6.86
C ALA A 118 -11.62 -1.94 -5.34
N LEU A 119 -10.58 -1.29 -4.83
CA LEU A 119 -10.32 -1.21 -3.38
C LEU A 119 -11.43 -0.48 -2.64
N LEU A 120 -11.92 0.63 -3.17
CA LEU A 120 -13.06 1.36 -2.59
C LEU A 120 -14.34 0.51 -2.57
N TYR A 121 -14.58 -0.24 -3.64
CA TYR A 121 -15.71 -1.18 -3.71
C TYR A 121 -15.63 -2.29 -2.63
N LEU A 122 -14.43 -2.75 -2.31
CA LEU A 122 -14.18 -3.71 -1.24
C LEU A 122 -14.26 -3.10 0.17
N GLY A 123 -14.54 -1.80 0.28
CA GLY A 123 -14.66 -1.10 1.54
C GLY A 123 -13.34 -0.63 2.14
N VAL A 124 -12.25 -0.69 1.41
CA VAL A 124 -10.94 -0.20 1.87
C VAL A 124 -10.97 1.32 2.00
N LYS A 125 -10.44 1.83 3.11
CA LYS A 125 -10.35 3.26 3.44
C LYS A 125 -8.90 3.67 3.70
N ASN A 126 -8.69 4.99 3.85
CA ASN A 126 -7.39 5.56 4.21
C ASN A 126 -6.29 5.24 3.20
N ILE A 127 -6.59 5.34 1.91
CA ILE A 127 -5.64 5.11 0.82
C ILE A 127 -4.87 6.41 0.56
N HIS A 128 -3.55 6.36 0.65
CA HIS A 128 -2.67 7.41 0.17
C HIS A 128 -2.42 7.23 -1.32
N LEU A 129 -2.72 8.25 -2.08
CA LEU A 129 -2.66 8.24 -3.53
C LEU A 129 -1.69 9.31 -4.03
N GLY A 130 -0.71 8.92 -4.81
CA GLY A 130 0.29 9.84 -5.30
C GLY A 130 0.78 9.59 -6.72
N PRO A 131 1.60 10.52 -7.22
CA PRO A 131 2.13 11.71 -6.55
C PRO A 131 1.14 12.87 -6.41
N THR A 132 0.02 12.82 -7.11
CA THR A 132 -1.07 13.82 -7.05
C THR A 132 -2.40 13.10 -7.09
N LEU A 133 -3.46 13.74 -6.64
CA LEU A 133 -4.82 13.24 -6.88
C LEU A 133 -5.15 13.33 -8.37
N PRO A 134 -5.97 12.41 -8.90
CA PRO A 134 -6.35 12.42 -10.31
C PRO A 134 -6.98 13.75 -10.75
N ALA A 135 -6.42 14.39 -11.76
CA ALA A 135 -6.86 15.70 -12.23
C ALA A 135 -8.27 15.73 -12.85
N PHE A 136 -8.80 14.57 -13.23
CA PHE A 136 -10.16 14.46 -13.76
C PHE A 136 -11.24 14.44 -12.67
N LEU A 137 -10.85 14.33 -11.41
CA LEU A 137 -11.81 14.39 -10.31
C LEU A 137 -12.29 15.82 -10.12
N SER A 138 -13.60 16.02 -10.18
CA SER A 138 -14.19 17.31 -9.80
C SER A 138 -13.97 17.59 -8.30
N PRO A 139 -13.98 18.86 -7.87
CA PRO A 139 -13.83 19.20 -6.47
C PRO A 139 -14.86 18.50 -5.56
N ASN A 140 -16.09 18.32 -6.05
CA ASN A 140 -17.15 17.64 -5.31
C ASN A 140 -16.87 16.15 -5.14
N VAL A 141 -16.41 15.47 -6.20
CA VAL A 141 -16.05 14.04 -6.15
C VAL A 141 -14.83 13.85 -5.26
N THR A 142 -13.82 14.72 -5.36
CA THR A 142 -12.65 14.69 -4.47
C THR A 142 -13.07 14.82 -3.01
N LYS A 143 -13.97 15.74 -2.70
CA LYS A 143 -14.49 15.91 -1.33
C LYS A 143 -15.17 14.64 -0.83
N VAL A 144 -16.00 14.01 -1.63
CA VAL A 144 -16.68 12.75 -1.25
C VAL A 144 -15.65 11.65 -0.98
N LEU A 145 -14.61 11.52 -1.80
CA LEU A 145 -13.55 10.52 -1.60
C LEU A 145 -12.76 10.77 -0.32
N VAL A 146 -12.43 12.02 -0.02
CA VAL A 146 -11.71 12.39 1.20
C VAL A 146 -12.60 12.17 2.43
N ASP A 147 -13.84 12.67 2.43
CA ASP A 147 -14.71 12.65 3.60
C ASP A 147 -15.22 11.23 3.92
N ASN A 148 -15.55 10.43 2.91
CA ASN A 148 -16.17 9.11 3.11
C ASN A 148 -15.18 7.94 3.07
N PHE A 149 -14.05 8.08 2.37
CA PHE A 149 -13.08 7.00 2.18
C PHE A 149 -11.70 7.33 2.74
N GLY A 150 -11.46 8.53 3.24
CA GLY A 150 -10.18 8.94 3.79
C GLY A 150 -9.04 8.95 2.75
N ILE A 151 -9.35 9.21 1.48
CA ILE A 151 -8.33 9.34 0.44
C ILE A 151 -7.47 10.56 0.73
N ALA A 152 -6.16 10.39 0.74
CA ALA A 152 -5.21 11.45 0.98
C ALA A 152 -4.13 11.50 -0.10
N ARG A 153 -3.53 12.67 -0.28
CA ARG A 153 -2.31 12.80 -1.07
C ARG A 153 -1.12 12.32 -0.26
N ILE A 154 -0.09 11.85 -0.96
CA ILE A 154 1.22 11.69 -0.33
C ILE A 154 1.80 13.07 -0.03
N GLU A 155 2.40 13.18 1.15
CA GLU A 155 3.13 14.36 1.61
C GLU A 155 4.64 14.10 1.60
N SER A 156 5.34 14.36 2.69
CA SER A 156 6.72 13.91 2.85
C SER A 156 6.78 12.50 3.42
N VAL A 157 7.91 11.81 3.22
CA VAL A 157 8.13 10.47 3.81
C VAL A 157 7.95 10.50 5.33
N GLU A 158 8.48 11.52 5.99
CA GLU A 158 8.42 11.65 7.45
C GLU A 158 6.98 11.87 7.96
N GLU A 159 6.22 12.73 7.28
CA GLU A 159 4.82 13.01 7.64
C GLU A 159 3.94 11.80 7.42
N ASP A 160 4.11 11.10 6.31
CA ASP A 160 3.33 9.91 6.00
C ASP A 160 3.66 8.75 6.94
N LEU A 161 4.93 8.56 7.32
CA LEU A 161 5.31 7.57 8.33
C LEU A 161 4.67 7.85 9.69
N LYS A 162 4.63 9.12 10.11
CA LYS A 162 3.93 9.53 11.35
C LYS A 162 2.43 9.25 11.25
N LEU A 163 1.81 9.62 10.15
CA LEU A 163 0.38 9.43 9.92
C LEU A 163 0.00 7.94 9.95
N PHE A 164 0.85 7.09 9.42
CA PHE A 164 0.66 5.63 9.43
C PHE A 164 1.05 4.97 10.77
N GLY A 165 1.59 5.74 11.73
CA GLY A 165 2.08 5.20 12.99
C GLY A 165 3.29 4.28 12.82
N LEU A 166 4.16 4.60 11.88
CA LEU A 166 5.40 3.87 11.55
C LEU A 166 6.67 4.62 11.95
N SER A 167 6.56 5.86 12.45
CA SER A 167 7.68 6.59 13.03
C SER A 167 8.02 6.00 14.41
N GLU A 168 9.31 5.86 14.70
CA GLU A 168 9.82 5.60 16.05
C GLU A 168 9.51 6.75 17.00
#